data_2fc809c8799fea2911c979d952c25579
#
_entry.id   2fc809c8799fea2911c979d952c25579
#
_cell.length_a   1.000
_cell.length_b   1.000
_cell.length_c   1.000
_cell.angle_alpha   90.00
_cell.angle_beta   90.00
_cell.angle_gamma   90.00
#
_symmetry.space_group_name_H-M   'P 1'
#
loop_
_entity.id
_entity.type
_entity.pdbx_description
1 polymer ?
#
loop_
_entity_poly.entity_id
_entity_poly.type
_entity_poly.pdbx_seq_one_letter_code
_entity_poly.pdbx_strand_id
1 'polypeptide(L)'
;MDFTAGLMPLDTALAQMLDRITPLNATETVPLLQAFSRVTAHDIVSPLDVPGFDNAAMDGYAVRLNDLHDGAALPVAGKAFAGQPFNDAWPTGTCIRIMTGAPVPAGCDAVVMQEETEQTDAGVHFTAPVKAGHHIRRRGEDIAHGAVVFPAGTPLTVAELPVLASLGIAEVEVVRKVRVAVFSTGDELQLPGQQLGDGQIYDTNRLAVHLMLQQLGYEVINLGIIPDDPAKLRDAFIAADQQADVVISSGGVSVGEADYTKTILEELGEIGFWKLAIKPGKPFAFGKLSSSWFCGLPGNPVSATVTFCQLVQPLLAKLSGKHGPLQATRLRVRAATRLKKSPGRLDFQRGILQRNPDGELVVTTTGHQGSHIFSSFSLGNCFIVLERERGHVEAGEWVEVEPFNHLFGGL
;
A
#
# COMPACT_ATOMS: atom_id res chain seq x y z
N MET A 1 39.10 -8.87 -15.01
CA MET A 1 38.64 -7.48 -14.74
C MET A 1 37.40 -7.56 -13.88
N ASP A 2 37.39 -6.92 -12.73
CA ASP A 2 36.21 -6.82 -11.87
C ASP A 2 35.24 -5.81 -12.45
N PHE A 3 34.23 -6.27 -13.19
CA PHE A 3 33.19 -5.43 -13.81
C PHE A 3 32.25 -4.78 -12.79
N THR A 4 32.46 -5.01 -11.49
CA THR A 4 31.64 -4.50 -10.40
C THR A 4 32.34 -3.39 -9.60
N ALA A 5 33.59 -3.11 -9.91
CA ALA A 5 34.32 -2.03 -9.27
C ALA A 5 33.65 -0.66 -9.52
N GLY A 6 33.41 0.11 -8.46
CA GLY A 6 32.75 1.41 -8.51
C GLY A 6 31.23 1.38 -8.66
N LEU A 7 30.58 0.21 -8.53
CA LEU A 7 29.12 0.12 -8.48
C LEU A 7 28.60 0.32 -7.04
N MET A 8 27.61 1.20 -6.90
CA MET A 8 26.94 1.47 -5.62
C MET A 8 25.92 0.39 -5.29
N PRO A 9 25.96 -0.25 -4.11
CA PRO A 9 24.90 -1.15 -3.67
C PRO A 9 23.54 -0.46 -3.59
N LEU A 10 22.46 -1.18 -3.89
CA LEU A 10 21.10 -0.63 -3.88
C LEU A 10 20.71 -0.07 -2.51
N ASP A 11 21.02 -0.80 -1.43
CA ASP A 11 20.68 -0.36 -0.07
C ASP A 11 21.41 0.92 0.31
N THR A 12 22.66 1.07 -0.13
CA THR A 12 23.45 2.31 0.06
C THR A 12 22.81 3.47 -0.70
N ALA A 13 22.42 3.26 -1.95
CA ALA A 13 21.75 4.27 -2.77
C ALA A 13 20.44 4.71 -2.12
N LEU A 14 19.61 3.75 -1.72
CA LEU A 14 18.33 4.02 -1.07
C LEU A 14 18.50 4.78 0.25
N ALA A 15 19.44 4.36 1.10
CA ALA A 15 19.72 5.06 2.35
C ALA A 15 20.15 6.51 2.11
N GLN A 16 21.09 6.76 1.19
CA GLN A 16 21.52 8.10 0.84
C GLN A 16 20.40 8.98 0.28
N MET A 17 19.50 8.40 -0.51
CA MET A 17 18.31 9.11 -1.00
C MET A 17 17.38 9.48 0.15
N LEU A 18 17.00 8.51 0.95
CA LEU A 18 16.01 8.70 2.01
C LEU A 18 16.51 9.66 3.10
N ASP A 19 17.80 9.66 3.42
CA ASP A 19 18.39 10.58 4.40
C ASP A 19 18.24 12.06 4.00
N ARG A 20 18.11 12.34 2.71
CA ARG A 20 17.93 13.70 2.19
C ARG A 20 16.47 14.12 2.13
N ILE A 21 15.52 13.17 2.18
CA ILE A 21 14.09 13.44 2.00
C ILE A 21 13.44 13.83 3.33
N THR A 22 12.83 15.01 3.35
CA THR A 22 11.93 15.45 4.39
C THR A 22 10.50 15.33 3.89
N PRO A 23 9.56 14.74 4.65
CA PRO A 23 8.16 14.68 4.28
C PRO A 23 7.56 16.07 4.00
N LEU A 24 6.58 16.13 3.12
CA LEU A 24 5.80 17.34 2.91
C LEU A 24 5.08 17.73 4.20
N ASN A 25 5.04 19.03 4.49
CA ASN A 25 4.35 19.58 5.66
C ASN A 25 3.01 20.25 5.30
N ALA A 26 2.69 20.38 4.03
CA ALA A 26 1.42 20.93 3.58
C ALA A 26 0.31 19.91 3.75
N THR A 27 -0.79 20.32 4.36
CA THR A 27 -1.96 19.47 4.65
C THR A 27 -3.22 20.01 3.98
N GLU A 28 -4.23 19.18 3.88
CA GLU A 28 -5.55 19.53 3.42
C GLU A 28 -6.60 18.65 4.10
N THR A 29 -7.79 19.19 4.34
CA THR A 29 -8.92 18.43 4.87
C THR A 29 -9.78 17.94 3.71
N VAL A 30 -10.05 16.64 3.69
CA VAL A 30 -10.82 16.00 2.61
C VAL A 30 -11.93 15.11 3.18
N PRO A 31 -13.07 14.96 2.47
CA PRO A 31 -14.07 13.95 2.79
C PRO A 31 -13.48 12.53 2.76
N LEU A 32 -14.03 11.60 3.56
CA LEU A 32 -13.52 10.24 3.67
C LEU A 32 -13.33 9.53 2.32
N LEU A 33 -14.28 9.67 1.39
CA LEU A 33 -14.18 9.05 0.07
C LEU A 33 -13.00 9.59 -0.77
N GLN A 34 -12.53 10.80 -0.50
CA GLN A 34 -11.38 11.41 -1.16
C GLN A 34 -10.07 11.16 -0.39
N ALA A 35 -10.16 10.56 0.80
CA ALA A 35 -9.01 10.23 1.63
C ALA A 35 -8.35 8.89 1.27
N PHE A 36 -8.93 8.12 0.38
CA PHE A 36 -8.35 6.86 -0.10
C PHE A 36 -6.96 7.10 -0.72
N SER A 37 -6.00 6.26 -0.34
CA SER A 37 -4.57 6.38 -0.73
C SER A 37 -3.87 7.66 -0.21
N ARG A 38 -4.47 8.37 0.73
CA ARG A 38 -3.85 9.53 1.39
C ARG A 38 -3.14 9.09 2.68
N VAL A 39 -2.40 10.00 3.28
CA VAL A 39 -1.65 9.75 4.52
C VAL A 39 -2.12 10.76 5.57
N THR A 40 -2.39 10.28 6.79
CA THR A 40 -2.84 11.14 7.90
C THR A 40 -1.78 12.18 8.25
N ALA A 41 -2.21 13.45 8.39
CA ALA A 41 -1.31 14.54 8.77
C ALA A 41 -1.02 14.54 10.27
N HIS A 42 -1.99 14.14 11.08
CA HIS A 42 -1.96 14.14 12.55
C HIS A 42 -2.51 12.82 13.10
N ASP A 43 -2.26 12.60 14.39
CA ASP A 43 -2.91 11.51 15.12
C ASP A 43 -4.42 11.68 15.10
N ILE A 44 -5.14 10.61 14.81
CA ILE A 44 -6.59 10.59 14.86
C ILE A 44 -7.01 9.99 16.18
N VAL A 45 -7.64 10.82 17.01
CA VAL A 45 -8.14 10.45 18.34
C VAL A 45 -9.63 10.14 18.24
N SER A 46 -10.06 9.05 18.84
CA SER A 46 -11.48 8.67 18.82
C SER A 46 -12.34 9.66 19.62
N PRO A 47 -13.38 10.28 18.99
CA PRO A 47 -14.30 11.18 19.68
C PRO A 47 -15.39 10.45 20.48
N LEU A 48 -15.49 9.12 20.38
CA LEU A 48 -16.51 8.31 21.03
C LEU A 48 -16.03 6.87 21.25
N ASP A 49 -16.81 6.11 22.02
CA ASP A 49 -16.60 4.66 22.18
C ASP A 49 -17.21 3.87 21.02
N VAL A 50 -16.56 2.77 20.61
CA VAL A 50 -17.10 1.80 19.66
C VAL A 50 -17.06 0.40 20.31
N PRO A 51 -18.20 -0.28 20.49
CA PRO A 51 -19.56 0.24 20.35
C PRO A 51 -19.87 1.34 21.37
N GLY A 52 -20.85 2.22 21.06
CA GLY A 52 -21.24 3.34 21.92
C GLY A 52 -22.02 2.95 23.18
N PHE A 53 -22.44 1.69 23.28
CA PHE A 53 -23.23 1.13 24.39
C PHE A 53 -23.02 -0.39 24.47
N ASP A 54 -23.31 -0.96 25.64
CA ASP A 54 -23.35 -2.41 25.80
C ASP A 54 -24.47 -2.99 24.91
N ASN A 55 -24.16 -4.00 24.11
CA ASN A 55 -25.13 -4.60 23.20
C ASN A 55 -25.03 -6.13 23.16
N ALA A 56 -26.10 -6.76 22.71
CA ALA A 56 -26.17 -8.22 22.58
C ALA A 56 -25.28 -8.73 21.44
N ALA A 57 -24.46 -9.72 21.72
CA ALA A 57 -23.65 -10.41 20.72
C ALA A 57 -24.42 -11.48 19.95
N MET A 58 -25.56 -11.95 20.52
CA MET A 58 -26.37 -13.06 20.01
C MET A 58 -27.85 -12.71 20.07
N ASP A 59 -28.64 -13.39 19.24
CA ASP A 59 -30.10 -13.41 19.37
C ASP A 59 -30.47 -14.32 20.53
N GLY A 60 -31.28 -13.82 21.44
CA GLY A 60 -31.62 -14.58 22.63
C GLY A 60 -32.42 -13.79 23.62
N TYR A 61 -32.07 -13.91 24.89
CA TYR A 61 -32.80 -13.31 26.00
C TYR A 61 -31.84 -12.62 26.97
N ALA A 62 -32.13 -11.36 27.28
CA ALA A 62 -31.47 -10.64 28.36
C ALA A 62 -32.05 -11.11 29.71
N VAL A 63 -31.18 -11.43 30.65
CA VAL A 63 -31.53 -11.97 31.95
C VAL A 63 -30.75 -11.29 33.07
N ARG A 64 -31.36 -11.31 34.26
CA ARG A 64 -30.65 -11.06 35.52
C ARG A 64 -30.35 -12.42 36.17
N LEU A 65 -29.14 -12.62 36.63
CA LEU A 65 -28.73 -13.88 37.28
C LEU A 65 -29.58 -14.22 38.52
N ASN A 66 -30.00 -13.19 39.25
CA ASN A 66 -30.86 -13.36 40.43
C ASN A 66 -32.28 -13.87 40.10
N ASP A 67 -32.74 -13.75 38.85
CA ASP A 67 -34.03 -14.23 38.42
C ASP A 67 -33.98 -15.70 37.91
N LEU A 68 -32.74 -16.23 37.72
CA LEU A 68 -32.51 -17.60 37.25
C LEU A 68 -32.49 -18.56 38.48
N HIS A 69 -33.62 -19.19 38.73
CA HIS A 69 -33.73 -20.24 39.73
C HIS A 69 -33.79 -21.61 39.05
N ASP A 70 -33.34 -22.65 39.74
CA ASP A 70 -33.29 -24.01 39.18
C ASP A 70 -34.59 -24.44 38.53
N GLY A 71 -34.58 -24.54 37.20
CA GLY A 71 -35.72 -25.02 36.39
C GLY A 71 -36.89 -24.06 36.22
N ALA A 72 -36.80 -22.81 36.69
CA ALA A 72 -37.90 -21.85 36.51
C ALA A 72 -37.87 -21.25 35.09
N ALA A 73 -39.03 -21.24 34.43
CA ALA A 73 -39.25 -20.53 33.19
C ALA A 73 -39.50 -19.04 33.44
N LEU A 74 -38.89 -18.15 32.66
CA LEU A 74 -39.08 -16.70 32.77
C LEU A 74 -40.04 -16.20 31.68
N PRO A 75 -41.17 -15.57 32.02
CA PRO A 75 -42.01 -14.89 31.03
C PRO A 75 -41.24 -13.78 30.31
N VAL A 76 -41.52 -13.54 29.04
CA VAL A 76 -40.96 -12.47 28.24
C VAL A 76 -41.70 -11.17 28.50
N ALA A 77 -41.05 -10.20 29.13
CA ALA A 77 -41.66 -8.90 29.46
C ALA A 77 -41.62 -7.88 28.31
N GLY A 78 -40.73 -8.10 27.32
CA GLY A 78 -40.59 -7.19 26.19
C GLY A 78 -39.54 -7.62 25.21
N LYS A 79 -39.24 -6.73 24.25
CA LYS A 79 -38.29 -6.99 23.16
C LYS A 79 -37.33 -5.81 22.99
N ALA A 80 -36.09 -6.09 22.65
CA ALA A 80 -35.09 -5.11 22.28
C ALA A 80 -34.48 -5.45 20.92
N PHE A 81 -34.41 -4.48 20.02
CA PHE A 81 -33.85 -4.60 18.68
C PHE A 81 -32.76 -3.58 18.46
N ALA A 82 -31.89 -3.79 17.49
CA ALA A 82 -30.97 -2.80 17.05
C ALA A 82 -31.71 -1.52 16.63
N GLY A 83 -31.33 -0.36 17.18
CA GLY A 83 -32.04 0.92 16.97
C GLY A 83 -33.37 1.06 17.73
N GLN A 84 -33.83 0.04 18.44
CA GLN A 84 -35.06 0.05 19.24
C GLN A 84 -34.77 -0.56 20.62
N PRO A 85 -34.23 0.22 21.55
CA PRO A 85 -33.93 -0.26 22.90
C PRO A 85 -35.20 -0.57 23.68
N PHE A 86 -35.13 -1.51 24.64
CA PHE A 86 -36.18 -1.71 25.61
C PHE A 86 -36.08 -0.66 26.72
N ASN A 87 -37.09 0.19 26.81
CA ASN A 87 -37.14 1.32 27.74
C ASN A 87 -38.26 1.22 28.80
N ASP A 88 -39.03 0.16 28.73
CA ASP A 88 -40.15 -0.07 29.70
C ASP A 88 -39.63 -0.60 31.02
N ALA A 89 -40.49 -0.66 32.00
CA ALA A 89 -40.19 -1.31 33.29
C ALA A 89 -39.92 -2.81 33.07
N TRP A 90 -38.81 -3.30 33.63
CA TRP A 90 -38.46 -4.71 33.59
C TRP A 90 -38.83 -5.42 34.89
N PRO A 91 -39.96 -6.15 34.97
CA PRO A 91 -40.38 -6.83 36.17
C PRO A 91 -39.38 -7.93 36.61
N THR A 92 -39.20 -8.11 37.91
CA THR A 92 -38.43 -9.20 38.49
C THR A 92 -39.04 -10.55 38.08
N GLY A 93 -38.24 -11.57 37.84
CA GLY A 93 -38.67 -12.88 37.40
C GLY A 93 -39.10 -12.95 35.92
N THR A 94 -38.65 -11.99 35.12
CA THR A 94 -38.93 -11.99 33.66
C THR A 94 -37.65 -11.83 32.85
N CYS A 95 -37.68 -12.14 31.58
CA CYS A 95 -36.58 -11.89 30.61
C CYS A 95 -37.04 -10.97 29.50
N ILE A 96 -36.09 -10.42 28.76
CA ILE A 96 -36.33 -9.57 27.59
C ILE A 96 -35.81 -10.31 26.35
N ARG A 97 -36.67 -10.48 25.35
CA ARG A 97 -36.22 -10.97 24.03
C ARG A 97 -35.31 -9.94 23.41
N ILE A 98 -34.07 -10.32 23.10
CA ILE A 98 -33.06 -9.40 22.57
C ILE A 98 -32.45 -9.95 21.30
N MET A 99 -32.20 -9.07 20.33
CA MET A 99 -31.56 -9.41 19.07
C MET A 99 -30.15 -8.87 19.03
N THR A 100 -29.31 -9.50 18.24
CA THR A 100 -27.91 -9.10 18.04
C THR A 100 -27.79 -7.59 17.70
N GLY A 101 -26.92 -6.89 18.38
CA GLY A 101 -26.72 -5.46 18.22
C GLY A 101 -27.71 -4.57 18.99
N ALA A 102 -28.74 -5.14 19.63
CA ALA A 102 -29.67 -4.36 20.44
C ALA A 102 -28.97 -3.89 21.74
N PRO A 103 -29.27 -2.66 22.21
CA PRO A 103 -28.79 -2.20 23.51
C PRO A 103 -29.24 -3.13 24.62
N VAL A 104 -28.33 -3.48 25.51
CA VAL A 104 -28.61 -4.31 26.66
C VAL A 104 -29.41 -3.49 27.68
N PRO A 105 -30.60 -3.98 28.13
CA PRO A 105 -31.40 -3.26 29.11
C PRO A 105 -30.67 -3.04 30.43
N ALA A 106 -30.97 -1.94 31.10
CA ALA A 106 -30.36 -1.63 32.41
C ALA A 106 -30.65 -2.76 33.43
N GLY A 107 -29.64 -3.17 34.16
CA GLY A 107 -29.70 -4.26 35.13
C GLY A 107 -29.57 -5.66 34.53
N CYS A 108 -29.33 -5.79 33.25
CA CYS A 108 -29.03 -7.07 32.61
C CYS A 108 -27.65 -7.57 33.02
N ASP A 109 -27.55 -8.83 33.44
CA ASP A 109 -26.30 -9.47 33.80
C ASP A 109 -25.71 -10.29 32.64
N ALA A 110 -26.55 -10.85 31.78
CA ALA A 110 -26.14 -11.69 30.66
C ALA A 110 -27.17 -11.75 29.54
N VAL A 111 -26.74 -12.09 28.35
CA VAL A 111 -27.59 -12.51 27.23
C VAL A 111 -27.39 -14.01 27.03
N VAL A 112 -28.50 -14.77 27.02
CA VAL A 112 -28.51 -16.21 26.73
C VAL A 112 -28.97 -16.39 25.31
N MET A 113 -28.16 -17.08 24.49
CA MET A 113 -28.52 -17.30 23.09
C MET A 113 -29.74 -18.24 23.00
N GLN A 114 -30.59 -18.00 22.00
CA GLN A 114 -31.84 -18.70 21.84
C GLN A 114 -31.68 -20.23 21.72
N GLU A 115 -30.56 -20.71 21.20
CA GLU A 115 -30.19 -22.10 21.04
C GLU A 115 -30.01 -22.83 22.39
N GLU A 116 -29.78 -22.09 23.46
CA GLU A 116 -29.66 -22.57 24.83
C GLU A 116 -30.93 -22.36 25.63
N THR A 117 -32.06 -22.22 24.95
CA THR A 117 -33.37 -21.99 25.59
C THR A 117 -34.47 -22.84 24.98
N GLU A 118 -35.48 -23.14 25.77
CA GLU A 118 -36.72 -23.76 25.34
C GLU A 118 -37.91 -22.87 25.68
N GLN A 119 -38.76 -22.60 24.70
CA GLN A 119 -40.01 -21.85 24.92
C GLN A 119 -41.09 -22.80 25.42
N THR A 120 -41.74 -22.41 26.50
CA THR A 120 -42.85 -23.14 27.10
C THR A 120 -44.06 -22.21 27.31
N ASP A 121 -45.22 -22.75 27.65
CA ASP A 121 -46.40 -21.93 27.97
C ASP A 121 -46.18 -21.04 29.20
N ALA A 122 -45.26 -21.40 30.10
CA ALA A 122 -44.89 -20.63 31.29
C ALA A 122 -43.81 -19.56 31.03
N GLY A 123 -43.19 -19.57 29.87
CA GLY A 123 -42.10 -18.67 29.51
C GLY A 123 -40.90 -19.40 28.94
N VAL A 124 -39.72 -18.79 29.04
CA VAL A 124 -38.46 -19.29 28.50
C VAL A 124 -37.69 -20.06 29.57
N HIS A 125 -37.37 -21.30 29.28
CA HIS A 125 -36.52 -22.16 30.10
C HIS A 125 -35.08 -22.12 29.58
N PHE A 126 -34.11 -21.95 30.48
CA PHE A 126 -32.68 -21.85 30.16
C PHE A 126 -32.01 -23.20 30.42
N THR A 127 -31.45 -23.81 29.37
CA THR A 127 -30.92 -25.18 29.38
C THR A 127 -29.43 -25.28 29.68
N ALA A 128 -28.73 -24.14 29.68
CA ALA A 128 -27.29 -24.08 29.92
C ALA A 128 -26.98 -23.16 31.12
N PRO A 129 -25.85 -23.35 31.81
CA PRO A 129 -25.38 -22.45 32.87
C PRO A 129 -25.09 -21.06 32.35
N VAL A 130 -25.63 -20.03 33.00
CA VAL A 130 -25.46 -18.62 32.62
C VAL A 130 -24.43 -17.96 33.54
N LYS A 131 -23.47 -17.23 32.95
CA LYS A 131 -22.47 -16.45 33.66
C LYS A 131 -22.62 -14.96 33.36
N ALA A 132 -22.26 -14.13 34.32
CA ALA A 132 -22.24 -12.68 34.14
C ALA A 132 -21.40 -12.27 32.91
N GLY A 133 -21.94 -11.35 32.12
CA GLY A 133 -21.30 -10.85 30.93
C GLY A 133 -21.39 -11.73 29.69
N HIS A 134 -22.00 -12.93 29.77
CA HIS A 134 -22.19 -13.79 28.60
C HIS A 134 -22.89 -13.03 27.48
N HIS A 135 -22.32 -13.12 26.26
CA HIS A 135 -22.84 -12.58 25.02
C HIS A 135 -23.21 -11.08 25.05
N ILE A 136 -22.51 -10.32 25.91
CA ILE A 136 -22.59 -8.86 25.95
C ILE A 136 -21.30 -8.28 25.42
N ARG A 137 -21.39 -7.49 24.31
CA ARG A 137 -20.30 -6.64 23.83
C ARG A 137 -20.31 -5.36 24.64
N ARG A 138 -19.19 -5.03 25.23
CA ARG A 138 -19.07 -3.87 26.11
C ARG A 138 -18.84 -2.59 25.33
N ARG A 139 -19.39 -1.49 25.83
CA ARG A 139 -19.09 -0.14 25.35
C ARG A 139 -17.58 0.07 25.28
N GLY A 140 -17.09 0.55 24.14
CA GLY A 140 -15.68 0.86 23.94
C GLY A 140 -14.74 -0.35 23.83
N GLU A 141 -15.26 -1.59 23.72
CA GLU A 141 -14.39 -2.77 23.66
C GLU A 141 -13.55 -2.87 22.38
N ASP A 142 -13.99 -2.24 21.28
CA ASP A 142 -13.21 -2.14 20.04
C ASP A 142 -12.35 -0.89 20.06
N ILE A 143 -12.96 0.27 20.27
CA ILE A 143 -12.26 1.56 20.34
C ILE A 143 -12.81 2.37 21.51
N ALA A 144 -11.93 2.76 22.44
CA ALA A 144 -12.31 3.62 23.53
C ALA A 144 -12.24 5.10 23.14
N HIS A 145 -13.16 5.90 23.67
CA HIS A 145 -13.08 7.35 23.57
C HIS A 145 -11.72 7.88 24.04
N GLY A 146 -11.10 8.78 23.26
CA GLY A 146 -9.80 9.36 23.57
C GLY A 146 -8.60 8.50 23.16
N ALA A 147 -8.81 7.28 22.66
CA ALA A 147 -7.72 6.47 22.13
C ALA A 147 -7.19 7.04 20.81
N VAL A 148 -5.89 6.98 20.59
CA VAL A 148 -5.28 7.24 19.28
C VAL A 148 -5.59 6.03 18.39
N VAL A 149 -6.45 6.23 17.40
CA VAL A 149 -6.87 5.17 16.47
C VAL A 149 -5.85 4.97 15.38
N PHE A 150 -5.42 6.04 14.78
CA PHE A 150 -4.37 6.05 13.76
C PHE A 150 -3.37 7.17 14.07
N PRO A 151 -2.07 6.86 14.20
CA PRO A 151 -1.06 7.89 14.34
C PRO A 151 -0.85 8.66 13.02
N ALA A 152 -0.26 9.84 13.12
CA ALA A 152 0.23 10.59 11.96
C ALA A 152 1.10 9.70 11.07
N GLY A 153 1.01 9.87 9.75
CA GLY A 153 1.76 9.06 8.80
C GLY A 153 1.12 7.70 8.47
N THR A 154 -0.11 7.46 8.90
CA THR A 154 -0.85 6.24 8.54
C THR A 154 -1.44 6.36 7.14
N PRO A 155 -1.15 5.41 6.22
CA PRO A 155 -1.83 5.33 4.94
C PRO A 155 -3.31 4.95 5.13
N LEU A 156 -4.19 5.69 4.49
CA LEU A 156 -5.64 5.44 4.55
C LEU A 156 -6.07 4.53 3.39
N THR A 157 -6.50 3.35 3.74
CA THR A 157 -6.96 2.32 2.81
C THR A 157 -8.41 1.91 3.11
N VAL A 158 -8.87 0.86 2.45
CA VAL A 158 -10.18 0.24 2.75
C VAL A 158 -10.25 -0.29 4.20
N ALA A 159 -9.13 -0.52 4.86
CA ALA A 159 -9.11 -0.97 6.25
C ALA A 159 -9.33 0.20 7.23
N GLU A 160 -8.73 1.36 6.99
CA GLU A 160 -8.76 2.50 7.92
C GLU A 160 -10.02 3.36 7.75
N LEU A 161 -10.45 3.61 6.52
CA LEU A 161 -11.59 4.53 6.26
C LEU A 161 -12.92 4.09 6.89
N PRO A 162 -13.32 2.80 6.86
CA PRO A 162 -14.52 2.35 7.58
C PRO A 162 -14.43 2.53 9.10
N VAL A 163 -13.23 2.40 9.67
CA VAL A 163 -13.00 2.69 11.10
C VAL A 163 -13.30 4.16 11.40
N LEU A 164 -12.78 5.08 10.59
CA LEU A 164 -13.08 6.52 10.74
C LEU A 164 -14.57 6.80 10.61
N ALA A 165 -15.25 6.13 9.68
CA ALA A 165 -16.69 6.24 9.53
C ALA A 165 -17.45 5.76 10.77
N SER A 166 -16.99 4.67 11.41
CA SER A 166 -17.61 4.16 12.66
C SER A 166 -17.46 5.14 13.84
N LEU A 167 -16.48 6.04 13.76
CA LEU A 167 -16.26 7.12 14.74
C LEU A 167 -17.06 8.39 14.43
N GLY A 168 -17.88 8.39 13.37
CA GLY A 168 -18.63 9.56 12.93
C GLY A 168 -17.77 10.65 12.30
N ILE A 169 -16.53 10.35 11.92
CA ILE A 169 -15.62 11.29 11.27
C ILE A 169 -15.96 11.34 9.78
N ALA A 170 -16.39 12.51 9.31
CA ALA A 170 -16.80 12.74 7.92
C ALA A 170 -15.66 13.23 7.04
N GLU A 171 -14.71 13.95 7.62
CA GLU A 171 -13.57 14.56 6.95
C GLU A 171 -12.30 14.30 7.76
N VAL A 172 -11.17 14.21 7.09
CA VAL A 172 -9.87 13.93 7.70
C VAL A 172 -8.80 14.85 7.15
N GLU A 173 -7.90 15.32 8.01
CA GLU A 173 -6.73 16.07 7.60
C GLU A 173 -5.61 15.12 7.18
N VAL A 174 -5.16 15.33 5.94
CA VAL A 174 -4.17 14.47 5.27
C VAL A 174 -3.03 15.33 4.72
N VAL A 175 -1.88 14.70 4.55
CA VAL A 175 -0.79 15.32 3.79
C VAL A 175 -1.28 15.53 2.35
N ARG A 176 -1.03 16.72 1.77
CA ARG A 176 -1.40 16.96 0.37
C ARG A 176 -0.71 15.97 -0.56
N LYS A 177 -1.31 15.68 -1.69
CA LYS A 177 -0.71 14.79 -2.69
C LYS A 177 0.64 15.31 -3.15
N VAL A 178 1.59 14.39 -3.26
CA VAL A 178 2.87 14.66 -3.93
C VAL A 178 2.60 14.87 -5.41
N ARG A 179 3.14 15.94 -5.99
CA ARG A 179 3.06 16.25 -7.42
C ARG A 179 4.32 15.75 -8.10
N VAL A 180 4.14 14.95 -9.14
CA VAL A 180 5.24 14.32 -9.88
C VAL A 180 5.15 14.70 -11.35
N ALA A 181 6.14 15.45 -11.84
CA ALA A 181 6.27 15.74 -13.26
C ALA A 181 7.04 14.60 -13.94
N VAL A 182 6.53 14.14 -15.08
CA VAL A 182 7.12 13.04 -15.84
C VAL A 182 7.27 13.45 -17.29
N PHE A 183 8.45 13.22 -17.87
CA PHE A 183 8.70 13.33 -19.31
C PHE A 183 9.69 12.28 -19.77
N SER A 184 9.66 11.99 -21.08
CA SER A 184 10.68 11.21 -21.75
C SER A 184 11.55 12.10 -22.62
N THR A 185 12.80 11.73 -22.84
CA THR A 185 13.69 12.38 -23.79
C THR A 185 14.28 11.34 -24.72
N GLY A 186 14.43 11.72 -25.99
CA GLY A 186 14.96 10.88 -27.04
C GLY A 186 14.30 11.16 -28.39
N ASP A 187 15.08 11.45 -29.41
CA ASP A 187 14.59 11.71 -30.78
C ASP A 187 14.04 10.44 -31.45
N GLU A 188 14.38 9.26 -30.90
CA GLU A 188 13.85 7.97 -31.33
C GLU A 188 12.40 7.73 -30.87
N LEU A 189 11.88 8.53 -29.92
CA LEU A 189 10.61 8.28 -29.29
C LEU A 189 9.44 8.89 -30.11
N GLN A 190 8.36 8.11 -30.22
CA GLN A 190 7.11 8.53 -30.83
C GLN A 190 5.92 8.19 -29.95
N LEU A 191 4.84 8.94 -30.08
CA LEU A 191 3.60 8.67 -29.34
C LEU A 191 2.86 7.46 -29.93
N PRO A 192 2.25 6.60 -29.09
CA PRO A 192 1.34 5.55 -29.57
C PRO A 192 0.25 6.11 -30.48
N GLY A 193 -0.04 5.41 -31.56
CA GLY A 193 -1.02 5.82 -32.58
C GLY A 193 -0.43 6.64 -33.73
N GLN A 194 0.79 7.13 -33.62
CA GLN A 194 1.50 7.79 -34.72
C GLN A 194 2.33 6.78 -35.50
N GLN A 195 2.57 7.05 -36.79
CA GLN A 195 3.40 6.21 -37.61
C GLN A 195 4.87 6.35 -37.26
N LEU A 196 5.57 5.22 -37.09
CA LEU A 196 7.00 5.20 -36.83
C LEU A 196 7.79 5.51 -38.11
N GLY A 197 8.76 6.41 -38.01
CA GLY A 197 9.83 6.57 -38.97
C GLY A 197 10.96 5.55 -38.72
N ASP A 198 11.96 5.56 -39.60
CA ASP A 198 13.12 4.67 -39.48
C ASP A 198 13.88 4.92 -38.15
N GLY A 199 14.10 3.86 -37.41
CA GLY A 199 14.81 3.92 -36.12
C GLY A 199 13.96 4.43 -34.95
N GLN A 200 12.71 4.79 -35.16
CA GLN A 200 11.83 5.22 -34.07
C GLN A 200 11.16 4.06 -33.35
N ILE A 201 10.86 4.29 -32.07
CA ILE A 201 10.11 3.38 -31.19
C ILE A 201 9.01 4.14 -30.45
N TYR A 202 8.01 3.46 -29.95
CA TYR A 202 6.99 4.09 -29.12
C TYR A 202 7.48 4.31 -27.69
N ASP A 203 7.10 5.47 -27.12
CA ASP A 203 7.38 5.82 -25.72
C ASP A 203 6.52 4.98 -24.77
N THR A 204 7.12 3.96 -24.18
CA THR A 204 6.47 3.06 -23.21
C THR A 204 6.81 3.41 -21.77
N ASN A 205 7.99 3.97 -21.53
CA ASN A 205 8.49 4.22 -20.17
C ASN A 205 7.67 5.29 -19.46
N ARG A 206 7.39 6.40 -20.11
CA ARG A 206 6.60 7.49 -19.54
C ARG A 206 5.17 7.03 -19.25
N LEU A 207 4.58 6.22 -20.12
CA LEU A 207 3.27 5.63 -19.88
C LEU A 207 3.28 4.73 -18.65
N ALA A 208 4.27 3.83 -18.54
CA ALA A 208 4.41 2.93 -17.39
C ALA A 208 4.59 3.70 -16.08
N VAL A 209 5.48 4.69 -16.05
CA VAL A 209 5.72 5.53 -14.87
C VAL A 209 4.46 6.33 -14.50
N HIS A 210 3.77 6.92 -15.48
CA HIS A 210 2.52 7.64 -15.24
C HIS A 210 1.47 6.75 -14.58
N LEU A 211 1.26 5.54 -15.11
CA LEU A 211 0.27 4.60 -14.58
C LEU A 211 0.65 4.11 -13.19
N MET A 212 1.92 3.82 -12.92
CA MET A 212 2.39 3.45 -11.59
C MET A 212 2.16 4.58 -10.57
N LEU A 213 2.46 5.83 -10.93
CA LEU A 213 2.22 6.99 -10.08
C LEU A 213 0.74 7.20 -9.79
N GLN A 214 -0.10 7.06 -10.80
CA GLN A 214 -1.56 7.16 -10.67
C GLN A 214 -2.11 6.06 -9.75
N GLN A 215 -1.65 4.81 -9.92
CA GLN A 215 -2.03 3.68 -9.09
C GLN A 215 -1.63 3.89 -7.62
N LEU A 216 -0.50 4.53 -7.38
CA LEU A 216 -0.01 4.89 -6.05
C LEU A 216 -0.70 6.13 -5.45
N GLY A 217 -1.60 6.78 -6.20
CA GLY A 217 -2.40 7.91 -5.72
C GLY A 217 -1.72 9.27 -5.80
N TYR A 218 -0.60 9.41 -6.51
CA TYR A 218 0.10 10.68 -6.70
C TYR A 218 -0.53 11.54 -7.81
N GLU A 219 -0.31 12.85 -7.74
CA GLU A 219 -0.70 13.79 -8.79
C GLU A 219 0.37 13.81 -9.89
N VAL A 220 -0.02 13.47 -11.12
CA VAL A 220 0.93 13.34 -12.23
C VAL A 220 0.80 14.51 -13.20
N ILE A 221 1.91 15.18 -13.46
CA ILE A 221 2.06 16.24 -14.46
C ILE A 221 2.84 15.66 -15.62
N ASN A 222 2.14 15.31 -16.71
CA ASN A 222 2.73 14.66 -17.87
C ASN A 222 3.18 15.71 -18.88
N LEU A 223 4.49 15.87 -19.05
CA LEU A 223 5.09 16.85 -19.95
C LEU A 223 5.42 16.30 -21.36
N GLY A 224 5.09 15.03 -21.61
CA GLY A 224 5.24 14.44 -22.95
C GLY A 224 6.70 14.01 -23.25
N ILE A 225 6.99 13.97 -24.55
CA ILE A 225 8.32 13.67 -25.09
C ILE A 225 9.03 14.98 -25.36
N ILE A 226 10.20 15.16 -24.79
CA ILE A 226 11.06 16.34 -25.00
C ILE A 226 12.15 15.93 -25.99
N PRO A 227 12.30 16.63 -27.12
CA PRO A 227 13.39 16.38 -28.06
C PRO A 227 14.77 16.55 -27.42
N ASP A 228 15.78 15.90 -27.97
CA ASP A 228 17.18 16.02 -27.54
C ASP A 228 17.82 17.37 -27.96
N ASP A 229 17.12 18.44 -27.62
CA ASP A 229 17.52 19.83 -27.84
C ASP A 229 17.85 20.47 -26.49
N PRO A 230 19.06 21.02 -26.29
CA PRO A 230 19.50 21.57 -25.01
C PRO A 230 18.57 22.66 -24.45
N ALA A 231 18.05 23.55 -25.31
CA ALA A 231 17.16 24.63 -24.89
C ALA A 231 15.82 24.10 -24.42
N LYS A 232 15.22 23.17 -25.20
CA LYS A 232 13.94 22.53 -24.85
C LYS A 232 14.04 21.68 -23.60
N LEU A 233 15.14 20.95 -23.43
CA LEU A 233 15.39 20.18 -22.20
C LEU A 233 15.52 21.09 -20.99
N ARG A 234 16.27 22.18 -21.10
CA ARG A 234 16.40 23.18 -20.03
C ARG A 234 15.04 23.76 -19.64
N ASP A 235 14.26 24.19 -20.62
CA ASP A 235 12.92 24.74 -20.40
C ASP A 235 11.99 23.71 -19.74
N ALA A 236 12.05 22.45 -20.16
CA ALA A 236 11.27 21.36 -19.57
C ALA A 236 11.65 21.10 -18.10
N PHE A 237 12.94 21.07 -17.78
CA PHE A 237 13.39 20.92 -16.38
C PHE A 237 12.95 22.08 -15.50
N ILE A 238 13.07 23.32 -16.00
CA ILE A 238 12.64 24.52 -15.26
C ILE A 238 11.12 24.49 -15.04
N ALA A 239 10.34 24.20 -16.09
CA ALA A 239 8.89 24.11 -16.00
C ALA A 239 8.42 23.00 -15.05
N ALA A 240 9.09 21.85 -15.09
CA ALA A 240 8.81 20.71 -14.18
C ALA A 240 9.13 21.08 -12.72
N ASP A 241 10.29 21.69 -12.48
CA ASP A 241 10.73 22.10 -11.14
C ASP A 241 9.79 23.11 -10.47
N GLN A 242 9.17 24.00 -11.26
CA GLN A 242 8.20 24.99 -10.76
C GLN A 242 6.84 24.39 -10.39
N GLN A 243 6.47 23.24 -10.94
CA GLN A 243 5.12 22.67 -10.79
C GLN A 243 5.07 21.45 -9.87
N ALA A 244 6.19 20.77 -9.67
CA ALA A 244 6.24 19.46 -9.02
C ALA A 244 7.12 19.44 -7.77
N ASP A 245 6.88 18.43 -6.93
CA ASP A 245 7.74 18.09 -5.79
C ASP A 245 8.86 17.14 -6.24
N VAL A 246 8.57 16.33 -7.25
CA VAL A 246 9.51 15.38 -7.86
C VAL A 246 9.41 15.46 -9.38
N VAL A 247 10.55 15.48 -10.03
CA VAL A 247 10.69 15.41 -11.49
C VAL A 247 11.30 14.07 -11.87
N ILE A 248 10.64 13.32 -12.74
CA ILE A 248 11.12 12.04 -13.25
C ILE A 248 11.35 12.17 -14.75
N SER A 249 12.57 11.91 -15.20
CA SER A 249 12.86 11.74 -16.62
C SER A 249 13.13 10.28 -16.95
N SER A 250 12.69 9.84 -18.12
CA SER A 250 13.08 8.57 -18.71
C SER A 250 13.95 8.83 -19.91
N GLY A 251 15.16 8.28 -19.90
CA GLY A 251 16.21 8.60 -20.87
C GLY A 251 17.15 9.73 -20.38
N GLY A 252 18.18 10.03 -21.14
CA GLY A 252 19.12 11.13 -20.85
C GLY A 252 20.06 10.93 -19.67
N VAL A 253 20.11 9.75 -19.04
CA VAL A 253 21.00 9.44 -17.90
C VAL A 253 22.05 8.39 -18.23
N SER A 254 22.21 8.04 -19.49
CA SER A 254 23.24 7.10 -19.96
C SER A 254 24.61 7.77 -19.99
N VAL A 255 25.65 7.03 -19.60
CA VAL A 255 27.03 7.52 -19.41
C VAL A 255 27.78 7.81 -20.72
N GLY A 256 27.12 7.79 -21.88
CA GLY A 256 27.79 7.81 -23.18
C GLY A 256 27.45 8.91 -24.17
N GLU A 257 26.23 9.47 -24.14
CA GLU A 257 25.78 10.33 -25.25
C GLU A 257 24.98 11.58 -24.86
N ALA A 258 24.78 11.85 -23.59
CA ALA A 258 24.00 13.02 -23.14
C ALA A 258 24.84 13.97 -22.27
N ASP A 259 25.99 14.38 -22.75
CA ASP A 259 26.83 15.36 -22.04
C ASP A 259 26.05 16.64 -21.70
N TYR A 260 25.15 17.11 -22.60
CA TYR A 260 24.35 18.31 -22.35
C TYR A 260 23.25 18.11 -21.32
N THR A 261 22.57 16.94 -21.26
CA THR A 261 21.57 16.68 -20.19
C THR A 261 22.22 16.70 -18.81
N LYS A 262 23.38 16.07 -18.69
CA LYS A 262 24.16 16.10 -17.46
C LYS A 262 24.58 17.54 -17.11
N THR A 263 25.12 18.28 -18.06
CA THR A 263 25.55 19.68 -17.88
C THR A 263 24.36 20.55 -17.44
N ILE A 264 23.21 20.43 -18.10
CA ILE A 264 22.00 21.18 -17.74
C ILE A 264 21.55 20.85 -16.31
N LEU A 265 21.53 19.58 -15.94
CA LEU A 265 21.15 19.17 -14.60
C LEU A 265 22.11 19.65 -13.52
N GLU A 266 23.42 19.63 -13.79
CA GLU A 266 24.45 20.16 -12.89
C GLU A 266 24.36 21.69 -12.74
N GLU A 267 23.90 22.41 -13.77
CA GLU A 267 23.66 23.85 -13.70
C GLU A 267 22.36 24.21 -12.95
N LEU A 268 21.32 23.37 -13.07
CA LEU A 268 20.00 23.61 -12.46
C LEU A 268 19.89 23.12 -11.03
N GLY A 269 20.81 22.26 -10.57
CA GLY A 269 20.75 21.69 -9.24
C GLY A 269 21.95 20.87 -8.83
N GLU A 270 21.82 20.17 -7.72
CA GLU A 270 22.83 19.25 -7.19
C GLU A 270 22.45 17.81 -7.54
N ILE A 271 22.88 17.33 -8.71
CA ILE A 271 22.50 16.02 -9.24
C ILE A 271 23.69 15.08 -9.24
N GLY A 272 23.53 13.91 -8.60
CA GLY A 272 24.48 12.81 -8.66
C GLY A 272 24.08 11.79 -9.73
N PHE A 273 25.05 11.34 -10.51
CA PHE A 273 24.89 10.29 -11.51
C PHE A 273 25.51 9.00 -10.97
N TRP A 274 24.68 8.01 -10.69
CA TRP A 274 25.07 6.79 -10.00
C TRP A 274 25.13 5.60 -10.92
N LYS A 275 26.06 4.70 -10.61
CA LYS A 275 26.16 3.38 -11.22
C LYS A 275 25.79 2.34 -10.18
N LEU A 276 24.59 1.81 -10.27
CA LEU A 276 24.04 0.88 -9.28
C LEU A 276 24.51 -0.56 -9.52
N ALA A 277 24.75 -1.29 -8.43
CA ALA A 277 25.11 -2.71 -8.46
C ALA A 277 23.86 -3.61 -8.62
N ILE A 278 22.94 -3.24 -9.50
CA ILE A 278 21.71 -3.99 -9.80
C ILE A 278 21.65 -4.41 -11.27
N LYS A 279 20.81 -5.38 -11.54
CA LYS A 279 20.48 -5.84 -12.90
C LYS A 279 18.99 -6.20 -12.98
N PRO A 280 18.26 -5.58 -13.95
CA PRO A 280 18.66 -4.45 -14.77
C PRO A 280 18.62 -3.12 -13.99
N GLY A 281 19.14 -2.03 -14.55
CA GLY A 281 19.01 -0.68 -13.97
C GLY A 281 20.28 -0.05 -13.44
N LYS A 282 21.42 -0.29 -14.11
CA LYS A 282 22.73 0.24 -13.70
C LYS A 282 22.78 1.77 -13.60
N PRO A 283 22.39 2.58 -14.62
CA PRO A 283 22.44 4.04 -14.52
C PRO A 283 21.23 4.57 -13.76
N PHE A 284 21.45 5.54 -12.89
CA PHE A 284 20.41 6.28 -12.18
C PHE A 284 20.93 7.66 -11.81
N ALA A 285 20.09 8.68 -11.94
CA ALA A 285 20.43 10.03 -11.49
C ALA A 285 19.50 10.46 -10.38
N PHE A 286 20.04 11.07 -9.34
CA PHE A 286 19.28 11.58 -8.21
C PHE A 286 19.87 12.88 -7.67
N GLY A 287 19.01 13.80 -7.29
CA GLY A 287 19.43 15.01 -6.63
C GLY A 287 18.31 16.02 -6.41
N LYS A 288 18.69 17.23 -6.12
CA LYS A 288 17.80 18.36 -5.88
C LYS A 288 17.98 19.37 -7.01
N LEU A 289 16.87 19.70 -7.69
CA LEU A 289 16.77 20.92 -8.50
C LEU A 289 16.56 22.13 -7.59
N SER A 290 16.11 23.25 -8.10
CA SER A 290 15.88 24.44 -7.28
C SER A 290 14.81 24.18 -6.18
N SER A 291 13.71 23.58 -6.54
CA SER A 291 12.56 23.34 -5.65
C SER A 291 12.21 21.86 -5.47
N SER A 292 12.36 21.05 -6.52
CA SER A 292 11.94 19.66 -6.57
C SER A 292 13.10 18.68 -6.46
N TRP A 293 12.76 17.44 -6.13
CA TRP A 293 13.68 16.31 -6.26
C TRP A 293 13.70 15.81 -7.69
N PHE A 294 14.84 15.36 -8.15
CA PHE A 294 15.02 14.79 -9.48
C PHE A 294 15.39 13.32 -9.41
N CYS A 295 14.72 12.50 -10.24
CA CYS A 295 15.04 11.11 -10.48
C CYS A 295 15.15 10.83 -11.97
N GLY A 296 16.34 10.50 -12.44
CA GLY A 296 16.57 10.10 -13.82
C GLY A 296 16.58 8.59 -13.97
N LEU A 297 15.63 8.04 -14.74
CA LEU A 297 15.50 6.61 -14.97
C LEU A 297 16.26 6.17 -16.22
N PRO A 298 16.74 4.89 -16.25
CA PRO A 298 17.32 4.30 -17.44
C PRO A 298 16.37 4.31 -18.63
N GLY A 299 16.93 4.34 -19.86
CA GLY A 299 16.14 4.26 -21.09
C GLY A 299 15.49 2.90 -21.35
N ASN A 300 16.12 1.79 -20.94
CA ASN A 300 15.53 0.47 -21.10
C ASN A 300 14.30 0.28 -20.20
N PRO A 301 13.15 -0.22 -20.73
CA PRO A 301 11.88 -0.18 -20.02
C PRO A 301 11.84 -1.03 -18.73
N VAL A 302 12.44 -2.22 -18.74
CA VAL A 302 12.53 -3.03 -17.52
C VAL A 302 13.43 -2.37 -16.48
N SER A 303 14.53 -1.77 -16.93
CA SER A 303 15.45 -1.03 -16.04
C SER A 303 14.76 0.16 -15.37
N ALA A 304 14.02 0.94 -16.13
CA ALA A 304 13.25 2.08 -15.63
C ALA A 304 12.24 1.63 -14.57
N THR A 305 11.51 0.56 -14.84
CA THR A 305 10.50 0.01 -13.93
C THR A 305 11.12 -0.53 -12.63
N VAL A 306 12.19 -1.32 -12.71
CA VAL A 306 12.90 -1.83 -11.53
C VAL A 306 13.44 -0.68 -10.68
N THR A 307 14.06 0.32 -11.32
CA THR A 307 14.62 1.49 -10.61
C THR A 307 13.50 2.32 -9.96
N PHE A 308 12.37 2.48 -10.65
CA PHE A 308 11.20 3.13 -10.07
C PHE A 308 10.72 2.39 -8.81
N CYS A 309 10.50 1.09 -8.89
CA CYS A 309 10.01 0.30 -7.76
C CYS A 309 10.98 0.30 -6.57
N GLN A 310 12.29 0.22 -6.83
CA GLN A 310 13.28 0.03 -5.77
C GLN A 310 13.77 1.35 -5.14
N LEU A 311 13.70 2.47 -5.85
CA LEU A 311 14.24 3.76 -5.39
C LEU A 311 13.19 4.87 -5.38
N VAL A 312 12.46 5.07 -6.47
CA VAL A 312 11.53 6.20 -6.58
C VAL A 312 10.29 5.99 -5.72
N GLN A 313 9.72 4.79 -5.70
CA GLN A 313 8.55 4.48 -4.90
C GLN A 313 8.80 4.68 -3.38
N PRO A 314 9.89 4.19 -2.78
CA PRO A 314 10.23 4.49 -1.39
C PRO A 314 10.44 5.99 -1.12
N LEU A 315 11.07 6.72 -2.04
CA LEU A 315 11.25 8.17 -1.95
C LEU A 315 9.90 8.89 -1.89
N LEU A 316 9.00 8.57 -2.80
CA LEU A 316 7.65 9.16 -2.85
C LEU A 316 6.84 8.83 -1.60
N ALA A 317 6.95 7.61 -1.10
CA ALA A 317 6.28 7.19 0.13
C ALA A 317 6.78 8.00 1.34
N LYS A 318 8.11 8.22 1.47
CA LYS A 318 8.67 9.07 2.53
C LYS A 318 8.24 10.53 2.36
N LEU A 319 8.27 11.05 1.14
CA LEU A 319 7.88 12.42 0.84
C LEU A 319 6.40 12.68 1.17
N SER A 320 5.52 11.68 0.96
CA SER A 320 4.10 11.74 1.34
C SER A 320 3.84 11.64 2.85
N GLY A 321 4.89 11.49 3.66
CA GLY A 321 4.77 11.36 5.11
C GLY A 321 4.39 9.98 5.61
N LYS A 322 4.44 8.95 4.76
CA LYS A 322 4.12 7.57 5.15
C LYS A 322 5.13 7.06 6.17
N HIS A 323 4.64 6.58 7.30
CA HIS A 323 5.41 5.87 8.30
C HIS A 323 5.39 4.35 8.05
N GLY A 324 6.37 3.65 8.63
CA GLY A 324 6.53 2.20 8.49
C GLY A 324 7.47 1.79 7.37
N PRO A 325 7.46 0.51 6.96
CA PRO A 325 8.34 0.00 5.93
C PRO A 325 8.10 0.68 4.59
N LEU A 326 9.14 1.22 3.99
CA LEU A 326 9.08 1.88 2.68
C LEU A 326 9.42 0.92 1.53
N GLN A 327 10.07 -0.19 1.84
CA GLN A 327 10.41 -1.24 0.88
C GLN A 327 9.33 -2.32 0.84
N ALA A 328 9.21 -2.98 -0.31
CA ALA A 328 8.29 -4.08 -0.48
C ALA A 328 8.70 -5.30 0.38
N THR A 329 7.70 -6.05 0.83
CA THR A 329 7.92 -7.31 1.54
C THR A 329 8.43 -8.38 0.59
N ARG A 330 9.46 -9.13 1.00
CA ARG A 330 9.98 -10.27 0.28
C ARG A 330 9.56 -11.58 0.94
N LEU A 331 9.29 -12.56 0.11
CA LEU A 331 8.94 -13.92 0.54
C LEU A 331 10.05 -14.87 0.13
N ARG A 332 10.35 -15.84 0.98
CA ARG A 332 11.30 -16.90 0.67
C ARG A 332 10.55 -18.11 0.12
N VAL A 333 10.86 -18.49 -1.11
CA VAL A 333 10.21 -19.59 -1.83
C VAL A 333 11.24 -20.47 -2.56
N ARG A 334 10.83 -21.64 -3.03
CA ARG A 334 11.71 -22.50 -3.84
C ARG A 334 11.62 -22.11 -5.32
N ALA A 335 12.75 -22.09 -5.99
CA ALA A 335 12.79 -22.02 -7.45
C ALA A 335 12.32 -23.37 -8.03
N ALA A 336 11.27 -23.34 -8.85
CA ALA A 336 10.78 -24.55 -9.52
C ALA A 336 11.61 -24.90 -10.77
N THR A 337 12.34 -23.94 -11.31
CA THR A 337 13.19 -24.08 -12.49
C THR A 337 14.56 -23.48 -12.24
N ARG A 338 15.54 -23.87 -13.04
CA ARG A 338 16.87 -23.26 -12.99
C ARG A 338 16.80 -21.79 -13.38
N LEU A 339 17.48 -20.92 -12.61
CA LEU A 339 17.60 -19.50 -12.88
C LEU A 339 19.05 -19.16 -13.23
N LYS A 340 19.23 -18.53 -14.40
CA LYS A 340 20.56 -18.10 -14.85
C LYS A 340 20.94 -16.78 -14.18
N LYS A 341 22.10 -16.75 -13.53
CA LYS A 341 22.64 -15.55 -12.89
C LYS A 341 24.16 -15.55 -12.89
N SER A 342 24.77 -14.40 -13.13
CA SER A 342 26.19 -14.15 -12.91
C SER A 342 26.40 -13.34 -11.65
N PRO A 343 27.38 -13.68 -10.79
CA PRO A 343 27.73 -12.86 -9.63
C PRO A 343 28.09 -11.42 -9.97
N GLY A 344 28.01 -10.54 -9.00
CA GLY A 344 28.48 -9.15 -9.07
C GLY A 344 27.40 -8.08 -8.94
N ARG A 345 26.15 -8.37 -9.26
CA ARG A 345 25.02 -7.44 -9.11
C ARG A 345 23.81 -8.13 -8.50
N LEU A 346 23.04 -7.38 -7.72
CA LEU A 346 21.71 -7.81 -7.26
C LEU A 346 20.79 -7.90 -8.48
N ASP A 347 20.19 -9.06 -8.72
CA ASP A 347 19.42 -9.34 -9.94
C ASP A 347 17.91 -9.38 -9.63
N PHE A 348 17.13 -8.59 -10.38
CA PHE A 348 15.68 -8.57 -10.34
C PHE A 348 15.13 -9.23 -11.61
N GLN A 349 14.86 -10.52 -11.54
CA GLN A 349 14.25 -11.28 -12.64
C GLN A 349 12.72 -11.25 -12.51
N ARG A 350 12.01 -11.30 -13.64
CA ARG A 350 10.56 -11.43 -13.61
C ARG A 350 10.20 -12.89 -13.48
N GLY A 351 9.31 -13.18 -12.54
CA GLY A 351 8.92 -14.53 -12.18
C GLY A 351 7.41 -14.70 -12.07
N ILE A 352 7.01 -15.96 -12.04
CA ILE A 352 5.64 -16.39 -11.79
C ILE A 352 5.64 -17.13 -10.46
N LEU A 353 5.11 -16.50 -9.43
CA LEU A 353 4.88 -17.08 -8.11
C LEU A 353 3.54 -17.79 -8.13
N GLN A 354 3.54 -19.06 -7.80
CA GLN A 354 2.34 -19.91 -7.83
C GLN A 354 2.45 -21.07 -6.84
N ARG A 355 1.34 -21.75 -6.60
CA ARG A 355 1.36 -23.03 -5.85
C ARG A 355 1.65 -24.18 -6.80
N ASN A 356 2.53 -25.09 -6.35
CA ASN A 356 2.73 -26.36 -7.03
C ASN A 356 1.58 -27.34 -6.67
N PRO A 357 1.51 -28.55 -7.31
CA PRO A 357 0.48 -29.53 -6.98
C PRO A 357 0.47 -29.98 -5.52
N ASP A 358 1.58 -29.87 -4.81
CA ASP A 358 1.70 -30.22 -3.38
C ASP A 358 1.26 -29.06 -2.45
N GLY A 359 0.84 -27.92 -3.02
CA GLY A 359 0.36 -26.75 -2.29
C GLY A 359 1.48 -25.81 -1.83
N GLU A 360 2.74 -26.07 -2.12
CA GLU A 360 3.87 -25.21 -1.77
C GLU A 360 3.97 -24.01 -2.72
N LEU A 361 4.35 -22.84 -2.19
CA LEU A 361 4.69 -21.69 -3.00
C LEU A 361 6.05 -21.89 -3.68
N VAL A 362 6.05 -21.78 -4.99
CA VAL A 362 7.23 -21.89 -5.84
C VAL A 362 7.26 -20.77 -6.87
N VAL A 363 8.44 -20.47 -7.40
CA VAL A 363 8.58 -19.46 -8.45
C VAL A 363 9.26 -20.08 -9.68
N THR A 364 8.73 -19.70 -10.86
CA THR A 364 9.33 -19.98 -12.16
C THR A 364 9.74 -18.69 -12.85
N THR A 365 10.71 -18.79 -13.77
CA THR A 365 11.05 -17.63 -14.62
C THR A 365 9.97 -17.37 -15.67
N THR A 366 9.78 -16.11 -16.08
CA THR A 366 8.98 -15.77 -17.27
C THR A 366 9.69 -16.08 -18.59
N GLY A 367 10.93 -16.57 -18.54
CA GLY A 367 11.77 -16.84 -19.70
C GLY A 367 12.87 -15.79 -19.88
N HIS A 368 12.90 -15.11 -21.00
CA HIS A 368 13.90 -14.08 -21.30
C HIS A 368 13.86 -12.91 -20.30
N GLN A 369 15.03 -12.59 -19.72
CA GLN A 369 15.21 -11.54 -18.70
C GLN A 369 15.87 -10.26 -19.24
N GLY A 370 15.83 -10.04 -20.55
CA GLY A 370 16.39 -8.84 -21.17
C GLY A 370 15.74 -7.55 -20.65
N SER A 371 16.53 -6.48 -20.55
CA SER A 371 16.06 -5.18 -20.05
C SER A 371 15.07 -4.46 -20.97
N HIS A 372 14.91 -4.94 -22.19
CA HIS A 372 13.97 -4.46 -23.22
C HIS A 372 12.68 -5.29 -23.29
N ILE A 373 12.57 -6.40 -22.56
CA ILE A 373 11.43 -7.31 -22.63
C ILE A 373 10.36 -6.93 -21.60
N PHE A 374 9.64 -5.84 -21.90
CA PHE A 374 8.60 -5.32 -21.01
C PHE A 374 7.41 -6.29 -20.87
N SER A 375 7.12 -7.11 -21.89
CA SER A 375 6.07 -8.14 -21.83
C SER A 375 6.23 -9.13 -20.68
N SER A 376 7.45 -9.27 -20.12
CA SER A 376 7.70 -10.09 -18.94
C SER A 376 6.91 -9.62 -17.69
N PHE A 377 6.52 -8.34 -17.61
CA PHE A 377 5.63 -7.84 -16.55
C PHE A 377 4.18 -8.30 -16.69
N SER A 378 3.72 -8.49 -17.94
CA SER A 378 2.37 -9.03 -18.19
C SER A 378 2.29 -10.53 -17.93
N LEU A 379 3.41 -11.24 -18.05
CA LEU A 379 3.51 -12.68 -17.84
C LEU A 379 3.81 -13.03 -16.37
N GLY A 380 4.57 -12.19 -15.69
CA GLY A 380 4.99 -12.39 -14.31
C GLY A 380 4.08 -11.71 -13.29
N ASN A 381 4.26 -12.06 -12.03
CA ASN A 381 3.58 -11.45 -10.88
C ASN A 381 4.52 -11.11 -9.73
N CYS A 382 5.82 -11.32 -9.91
CA CYS A 382 6.83 -10.99 -8.92
C CYS A 382 8.19 -10.69 -9.56
N PHE A 383 9.05 -10.01 -8.79
CA PHE A 383 10.48 -10.08 -9.00
C PHE A 383 11.04 -11.28 -8.25
N ILE A 384 11.94 -12.04 -8.90
CA ILE A 384 12.85 -12.97 -8.24
C ILE A 384 14.10 -12.16 -7.91
N VAL A 385 14.43 -12.05 -6.63
CA VAL A 385 15.53 -11.21 -6.14
C VAL A 385 16.69 -12.12 -5.81
N LEU A 386 17.77 -12.06 -6.61
CA LEU A 386 18.94 -12.90 -6.45
C LEU A 386 20.13 -12.08 -5.97
N GLU A 387 20.71 -12.49 -4.88
CA GLU A 387 21.76 -11.77 -4.14
C GLU A 387 22.98 -11.51 -5.03
N ARG A 388 23.73 -10.45 -4.70
CA ARG A 388 24.83 -9.96 -5.49
C ARG A 388 25.90 -11.03 -5.79
N GLU A 389 26.29 -11.80 -4.79
CA GLU A 389 27.36 -12.79 -4.85
C GLU A 389 26.90 -14.15 -5.44
N ARG A 390 25.58 -14.33 -5.54
CA ARG A 390 25.01 -15.60 -5.99
C ARG A 390 25.24 -15.83 -7.47
N GLY A 391 25.55 -17.07 -7.83
CA GLY A 391 25.60 -17.58 -9.19
C GLY A 391 24.25 -18.15 -9.66
N HIS A 392 24.30 -19.12 -10.56
CA HIS A 392 23.11 -19.85 -11.00
C HIS A 392 22.37 -20.48 -9.82
N VAL A 393 21.05 -20.55 -9.93
CA VAL A 393 20.16 -21.19 -8.97
C VAL A 393 19.61 -22.45 -9.61
N GLU A 394 19.75 -23.59 -8.96
CA GLU A 394 19.16 -24.83 -9.42
C GLU A 394 17.72 -25.00 -8.91
N ALA A 395 16.93 -25.82 -9.60
CA ALA A 395 15.58 -26.14 -9.14
C ALA A 395 15.60 -26.72 -7.72
N GLY A 396 14.66 -26.29 -6.89
CA GLY A 396 14.58 -26.68 -5.48
C GLY A 396 15.35 -25.78 -4.50
N GLU A 397 16.24 -24.93 -4.97
CA GLU A 397 16.93 -23.95 -4.10
C GLU A 397 16.00 -22.81 -3.65
N TRP A 398 16.30 -22.28 -2.47
CA TRP A 398 15.58 -21.14 -1.92
C TRP A 398 16.01 -19.82 -2.57
N VAL A 399 15.02 -19.00 -2.90
CA VAL A 399 15.19 -17.64 -3.42
C VAL A 399 14.22 -16.68 -2.73
N GLU A 400 14.51 -15.39 -2.79
CA GLU A 400 13.57 -14.37 -2.40
C GLU A 400 12.73 -13.91 -3.60
N VAL A 401 11.46 -13.63 -3.36
CA VAL A 401 10.57 -13.00 -4.34
C VAL A 401 9.91 -11.79 -3.74
N GLU A 402 9.70 -10.78 -4.57
CA GLU A 402 9.00 -9.55 -4.25
C GLU A 402 7.76 -9.48 -5.14
N PRO A 403 6.57 -9.80 -4.62
CA PRO A 403 5.32 -9.71 -5.39
C PRO A 403 5.11 -8.32 -5.95
N PHE A 404 4.55 -8.21 -7.15
CA PHE A 404 4.27 -6.93 -7.79
C PHE A 404 3.18 -6.13 -7.07
N ASN A 405 2.46 -6.78 -6.13
CA ASN A 405 1.32 -6.21 -5.43
C ASN A 405 0.30 -5.67 -6.45
N HIS A 406 -0.16 -4.42 -6.25
CA HIS A 406 -1.18 -3.83 -7.10
C HIS A 406 -0.64 -3.08 -8.33
N LEU A 407 0.68 -2.96 -8.50
CA LEU A 407 1.24 -2.15 -9.59
C LEU A 407 1.10 -2.78 -10.97
N PHE A 408 1.22 -4.11 -11.07
CA PHE A 408 1.25 -4.83 -12.35
C PHE A 408 0.22 -5.96 -12.44
N GLY A 409 -0.83 -5.88 -11.67
CA GLY A 409 -1.78 -6.97 -11.51
C GLY A 409 -1.48 -7.83 -10.28
N GLY A 410 -2.52 -8.17 -9.57
CA GLY A 410 -2.40 -8.95 -8.34
C GLY A 410 -2.26 -10.46 -8.60
N LEU A 411 -1.82 -11.15 -7.57
CA LEU A 411 -1.95 -12.60 -7.47
C LEU A 411 -3.43 -12.98 -7.42
#